data_319e7a6d3302ba5369258c178741e6f4
#
_entry.id   319e7a6d3302ba5369258c178741e6f4
#
_cell.length_a   1.000
_cell.length_b   1.000
_cell.length_c   1.000
_cell.angle_alpha   90.00
_cell.angle_beta   90.00
_cell.angle_gamma   90.00
#
_symmetry.space_group_name_H-M   'P 1'
#
loop_
_entity.id
_entity.type
_entity.pdbx_description
1 polymer ?
#
loop_
_entity_poly.entity_id
_entity_poly.type
_entity_poly.pdbx_seq_one_letter_code
_entity_poly.pdbx_strand_id
1 'polypeptide(L)'
;MKYYGMYLAALLAILLAGCGESLEDTYKDYSGEGMSIRYTGRPTNITATPGWERVLVEWTNSVDPLISQLKVVWRYDEEADSVLLPAGTTTYSIETINGQPLGDRSFEIILTSVGSDGSESLATTVYGRPYTTQHEEVLAYNRLISTIYKIHDHVVLTFLDWQEGINAAHLTYTKKDGTLGYTELTPELVAQKYYLMEDELDNSKPITVYRTAKLPTCVDEIEFEPMEFDNTRVFNSDFQEDLRRQYGFDEIPEQWIEQQKVLYLDGISYNTLIDLLNFPNLNKVVMGSRRYFPESEADDAEYAQNAVLDPISSNFALEVLNKLNGLTVERYNKHYPQLQAAEFFQEMGATKEPKVKLIDLTGHTFRMSPADIRGFDSHLNHLTDGDPATFWEPRRTNEANQYQLSIDLGEKKAMKGVRIVQRKWENAQEHMVAPTKVRVLLSEDGVNWGYPTYLEETPIGAANGEVCYVDFAATFAARHVMLIVSSGYYFDLNFTSLAEISIY
;
A
#
# COMPACT_ATOMS: atom_id res chain seq x y z
N MET A 1 -13.41 -80.13 12.12
CA MET A 1 -13.66 -79.67 10.77
C MET A 1 -15.02 -80.07 10.16
N LYS A 2 -16.02 -80.32 10.92
CA LYS A 2 -17.41 -80.72 10.39
C LYS A 2 -18.47 -79.62 10.54
N TYR A 3 -18.15 -78.53 11.18
CA TYR A 3 -19.15 -77.47 11.40
C TYR A 3 -18.97 -76.22 10.51
N TYR A 4 -17.77 -76.01 9.95
CA TYR A 4 -17.50 -74.85 9.05
C TYR A 4 -18.23 -74.93 7.69
N GLY A 5 -18.47 -76.12 7.19
CA GLY A 5 -19.22 -76.32 5.95
C GLY A 5 -20.71 -75.99 6.02
N MET A 6 -21.30 -76.15 7.22
CA MET A 6 -22.72 -75.89 7.43
C MET A 6 -23.04 -74.40 7.60
N TYR A 7 -22.09 -73.63 8.14
CA TYR A 7 -22.22 -72.18 8.24
C TYR A 7 -21.97 -71.46 6.89
N LEU A 8 -21.11 -72.03 6.05
CA LEU A 8 -20.85 -71.48 4.72
C LEU A 8 -22.03 -71.72 3.78
N ALA A 9 -22.72 -72.90 3.91
CA ALA A 9 -23.94 -73.21 3.14
C ALA A 9 -25.14 -72.38 3.58
N ALA A 10 -25.25 -72.09 4.92
CA ALA A 10 -26.31 -71.23 5.42
C ALA A 10 -26.10 -69.75 5.03
N LEU A 11 -24.83 -69.25 4.96
CA LEU A 11 -24.50 -67.91 4.54
C LEU A 11 -24.76 -67.73 3.02
N LEU A 12 -24.48 -68.76 2.23
CA LEU A 12 -24.74 -68.75 0.76
C LEU A 12 -26.24 -68.83 0.45
N ALA A 13 -27.05 -69.48 1.28
CA ALA A 13 -28.49 -69.55 1.10
C ALA A 13 -29.20 -68.20 1.49
N ILE A 14 -28.62 -67.42 2.43
CA ILE A 14 -29.13 -66.11 2.80
C ILE A 14 -28.79 -65.07 1.70
N LEU A 15 -27.69 -65.22 0.98
CA LEU A 15 -27.30 -64.35 -0.16
C LEU A 15 -28.11 -64.59 -1.45
N LEU A 16 -28.82 -65.70 -1.53
CA LEU A 16 -29.67 -66.04 -2.69
C LEU A 16 -31.18 -65.74 -2.45
N ALA A 17 -31.56 -65.36 -1.24
CA ALA A 17 -32.95 -65.01 -0.90
C ALA A 17 -33.27 -63.49 -0.94
N GLY A 18 -32.28 -62.67 -1.27
CA GLY A 18 -32.45 -61.24 -1.38
C GLY A 18 -32.27 -60.72 -2.80
N CYS A 19 -33.26 -60.86 -3.65
CA CYS A 19 -33.61 -60.01 -4.76
C CYS A 19 -34.74 -60.68 -5.55
N GLY A 20 -35.94 -60.53 -5.05
CA GLY A 20 -37.16 -60.96 -5.77
C GLY A 20 -37.99 -59.80 -6.33
N GLU A 21 -37.49 -58.57 -6.20
CA GLU A 21 -38.13 -57.43 -6.88
C GLU A 21 -37.18 -56.96 -8.00
N SER A 22 -37.59 -57.14 -9.23
CA SER A 22 -36.88 -56.55 -10.38
C SER A 22 -37.09 -55.03 -10.32
N LEU A 23 -36.12 -54.26 -10.75
CA LEU A 23 -36.26 -52.79 -10.98
C LEU A 23 -37.49 -52.46 -11.82
N GLU A 24 -37.97 -53.39 -12.66
CA GLU A 24 -39.20 -53.29 -13.46
C GLU A 24 -40.49 -53.40 -12.63
N ASP A 25 -40.51 -54.17 -11.52
CA ASP A 25 -41.71 -54.30 -10.67
C ASP A 25 -41.86 -53.08 -9.74
N THR A 26 -40.78 -52.49 -9.27
CA THR A 26 -40.81 -51.21 -8.55
C THR A 26 -41.23 -50.04 -9.44
N TYR A 27 -40.96 -50.15 -10.74
CA TYR A 27 -41.36 -49.14 -11.73
C TYR A 27 -42.85 -49.24 -12.09
N LYS A 28 -43.45 -50.44 -12.00
CA LYS A 28 -44.90 -50.66 -12.31
C LYS A 28 -45.81 -50.05 -11.25
N ASP A 29 -45.39 -50.00 -9.99
CA ASP A 29 -46.19 -49.40 -8.91
C ASP A 29 -46.23 -47.87 -8.96
N TYR A 30 -45.28 -47.26 -9.69
CA TYR A 30 -45.23 -45.81 -9.92
C TYR A 30 -45.72 -45.40 -11.31
N SER A 31 -45.76 -46.29 -12.28
CA SER A 31 -46.38 -46.07 -13.58
C SER A 31 -47.83 -46.59 -13.51
N GLY A 32 -48.79 -45.70 -13.29
CA GLY A 32 -50.21 -46.02 -13.48
C GLY A 32 -50.40 -46.67 -14.86
N GLU A 33 -51.31 -47.66 -14.92
CA GLU A 33 -51.55 -48.53 -16.06
C GLU A 33 -51.43 -47.80 -17.42
N GLY A 34 -50.33 -48.06 -18.15
CA GLY A 34 -50.24 -47.74 -19.58
C GLY A 34 -49.75 -46.38 -20.00
N MET A 35 -49.30 -45.47 -19.06
CA MET A 35 -48.65 -44.24 -19.48
C MET A 35 -47.13 -44.43 -19.48
N SER A 36 -46.51 -44.50 -20.64
CA SER A 36 -45.08 -44.25 -20.79
C SER A 36 -44.84 -42.80 -20.35
N ILE A 37 -44.06 -42.62 -19.26
CA ILE A 37 -43.61 -41.26 -18.87
C ILE A 37 -42.75 -40.75 -20.02
N ARG A 38 -43.34 -39.92 -20.85
CA ARG A 38 -42.63 -39.26 -21.93
C ARG A 38 -42.09 -37.95 -21.41
N TYR A 39 -40.78 -37.86 -21.27
CA TYR A 39 -40.12 -36.60 -20.96
C TYR A 39 -40.05 -35.74 -22.22
N THR A 40 -40.43 -34.48 -22.06
CA THR A 40 -40.22 -33.46 -23.10
C THR A 40 -38.71 -33.30 -23.34
N GLY A 41 -38.30 -33.09 -24.58
CA GLY A 41 -36.86 -32.90 -24.92
C GLY A 41 -36.28 -31.71 -24.22
N ARG A 42 -35.13 -31.91 -23.57
CA ARG A 42 -34.45 -30.81 -22.80
C ARG A 42 -33.64 -29.90 -23.71
N PRO A 43 -33.48 -28.62 -23.37
CA PRO A 43 -32.52 -27.72 -24.00
C PRO A 43 -31.09 -28.19 -23.76
N THR A 44 -30.20 -27.92 -24.74
CA THR A 44 -28.78 -28.30 -24.70
C THR A 44 -27.87 -27.08 -24.94
N ASN A 45 -26.56 -27.23 -24.73
CA ASN A 45 -25.54 -26.21 -24.96
C ASN A 45 -25.89 -24.88 -24.28
N ILE A 46 -26.32 -24.95 -23.02
CA ILE A 46 -26.65 -23.75 -22.26
C ILE A 46 -25.37 -23.07 -21.84
N THR A 47 -25.28 -21.77 -22.10
CA THR A 47 -24.23 -20.87 -21.65
C THR A 47 -24.84 -19.68 -20.90
N ALA A 48 -24.19 -19.21 -19.89
CA ALA A 48 -24.53 -17.98 -19.21
C ALA A 48 -23.30 -17.06 -19.28
N THR A 49 -23.43 -16.02 -20.08
CA THR A 49 -22.32 -15.06 -20.32
C THR A 49 -22.57 -13.79 -19.54
N PRO A 50 -21.59 -13.31 -18.75
CA PRO A 50 -21.71 -12.05 -18.04
C PRO A 50 -21.94 -10.86 -18.96
N GLY A 51 -22.81 -9.95 -18.56
CA GLY A 51 -23.01 -8.64 -19.17
C GLY A 51 -22.96 -7.56 -18.09
N TRP A 52 -23.09 -6.31 -18.49
CA TRP A 52 -23.18 -5.19 -17.56
C TRP A 52 -24.56 -5.19 -16.88
N GLU A 53 -24.57 -5.41 -15.57
CA GLU A 53 -25.76 -5.52 -14.71
C GLU A 53 -26.77 -6.59 -15.17
N ARG A 54 -26.33 -7.53 -16.02
CA ARG A 54 -27.17 -8.61 -16.57
C ARG A 54 -26.38 -9.88 -16.83
N VAL A 55 -27.12 -10.98 -17.02
CA VAL A 55 -26.57 -12.26 -17.49
C VAL A 55 -27.28 -12.65 -18.77
N LEU A 56 -26.54 -12.85 -19.85
CA LEU A 56 -27.07 -13.35 -21.11
C LEU A 56 -27.04 -14.88 -21.09
N VAL A 57 -28.21 -15.51 -21.23
CA VAL A 57 -28.34 -16.96 -21.29
C VAL A 57 -28.67 -17.37 -22.72
N GLU A 58 -27.91 -18.30 -23.28
CA GLU A 58 -28.12 -18.84 -24.63
C GLU A 58 -28.17 -20.35 -24.59
N TRP A 59 -28.96 -20.94 -25.48
CA TRP A 59 -29.15 -22.39 -25.53
C TRP A 59 -29.55 -22.87 -26.92
N THR A 60 -29.48 -24.20 -27.11
CA THR A 60 -30.00 -24.88 -28.30
C THR A 60 -31.28 -25.59 -27.93
N ASN A 61 -32.38 -25.30 -28.67
CA ASN A 61 -33.67 -25.93 -28.46
C ASN A 61 -33.64 -27.41 -28.86
N SER A 62 -34.43 -28.23 -28.15
CA SER A 62 -34.73 -29.58 -28.60
C SER A 62 -35.63 -29.54 -29.85
N VAL A 63 -35.48 -30.53 -30.70
CA VAL A 63 -36.32 -30.73 -31.92
C VAL A 63 -37.67 -31.34 -31.60
N ASP A 64 -38.04 -31.58 -30.34
CA ASP A 64 -39.31 -32.17 -29.93
C ASP A 64 -40.47 -31.23 -30.28
N PRO A 65 -41.42 -31.65 -31.17
CA PRO A 65 -42.53 -30.79 -31.64
C PRO A 65 -43.61 -30.52 -30.60
N LEU A 66 -43.58 -31.22 -29.46
CA LEU A 66 -44.55 -31.02 -28.38
C LEU A 66 -44.18 -29.85 -27.45
N ILE A 67 -42.97 -29.30 -27.57
CA ILE A 67 -42.52 -28.15 -26.77
C ILE A 67 -43.34 -26.92 -27.20
N SER A 68 -44.03 -26.33 -26.24
CA SER A 68 -44.83 -25.11 -26.44
C SER A 68 -44.15 -23.88 -25.85
N GLN A 69 -43.39 -24.05 -24.78
CA GLN A 69 -42.70 -22.97 -24.06
C GLN A 69 -41.38 -23.45 -23.49
N LEU A 70 -40.56 -22.47 -23.09
CA LEU A 70 -39.33 -22.65 -22.33
C LEU A 70 -39.47 -21.88 -21.02
N LYS A 71 -39.05 -22.49 -19.93
CA LYS A 71 -39.06 -21.89 -18.59
C LYS A 71 -37.64 -21.66 -18.15
N VAL A 72 -37.31 -20.42 -17.91
CA VAL A 72 -36.04 -20.00 -17.32
C VAL A 72 -36.30 -19.59 -15.89
N VAL A 73 -35.60 -20.20 -14.94
CA VAL A 73 -35.63 -19.85 -13.52
C VAL A 73 -34.24 -19.45 -13.11
N TRP A 74 -34.10 -18.35 -12.39
CA TRP A 74 -32.83 -17.95 -11.78
C TRP A 74 -33.03 -17.70 -10.31
N ARG A 75 -32.05 -18.12 -9.52
CA ARG A 75 -32.16 -18.03 -8.07
C ARG A 75 -30.81 -17.75 -7.39
N TYR A 76 -30.89 -17.11 -6.23
CA TYR A 76 -29.81 -16.87 -5.32
C TYR A 76 -30.35 -16.97 -3.89
N ASP A 77 -29.78 -17.87 -3.07
CA ASP A 77 -30.28 -18.24 -1.73
C ASP A 77 -31.79 -18.59 -1.78
N GLU A 78 -32.61 -17.86 -1.04
CA GLU A 78 -34.05 -18.03 -0.94
C GLU A 78 -34.84 -17.23 -2.01
N GLU A 79 -34.16 -16.33 -2.74
CA GLU A 79 -34.77 -15.53 -3.80
C GLU A 79 -34.80 -16.31 -5.11
N ALA A 80 -35.94 -16.29 -5.79
CA ALA A 80 -36.06 -16.88 -7.10
C ALA A 80 -37.05 -16.08 -7.96
N ASP A 81 -36.75 -16.04 -9.26
CA ASP A 81 -37.62 -15.44 -10.26
C ASP A 81 -37.63 -16.32 -11.50
N SER A 82 -38.63 -16.15 -12.40
CA SER A 82 -38.76 -16.99 -13.57
C SER A 82 -39.51 -16.31 -14.71
N VAL A 83 -39.28 -16.80 -15.93
CA VAL A 83 -39.98 -16.36 -17.11
C VAL A 83 -40.37 -17.58 -17.98
N LEU A 84 -41.56 -17.49 -18.61
CA LEU A 84 -41.97 -18.41 -19.65
C LEU A 84 -41.80 -17.76 -21.01
N LEU A 85 -41.05 -18.41 -21.88
CA LEU A 85 -40.69 -17.93 -23.22
C LEU A 85 -41.32 -18.81 -24.31
N PRO A 86 -41.62 -18.28 -25.50
CA PRO A 86 -42.07 -19.08 -26.65
C PRO A 86 -41.05 -20.16 -27.03
N ALA A 87 -41.53 -21.31 -27.54
CA ALA A 87 -40.70 -22.48 -27.88
C ALA A 87 -39.54 -22.21 -28.86
N GLY A 88 -39.64 -21.18 -29.69
CA GLY A 88 -38.58 -20.80 -30.65
C GLY A 88 -37.46 -19.92 -30.08
N THR A 89 -37.56 -19.49 -28.82
CA THR A 89 -36.57 -18.63 -28.19
C THR A 89 -35.28 -19.39 -27.92
N THR A 90 -34.09 -18.79 -28.18
CA THR A 90 -32.78 -19.40 -27.96
C THR A 90 -31.88 -18.56 -27.07
N THR A 91 -32.36 -17.40 -26.60
CA THR A 91 -31.62 -16.48 -25.76
C THR A 91 -32.54 -15.71 -24.83
N TYR A 92 -32.04 -15.35 -23.65
CA TYR A 92 -32.74 -14.48 -22.70
C TYR A 92 -31.73 -13.66 -21.87
N SER A 93 -32.03 -12.38 -21.66
CA SER A 93 -31.27 -11.50 -20.81
C SER A 93 -31.90 -11.42 -19.43
N ILE A 94 -31.19 -11.85 -18.41
CA ILE A 94 -31.63 -11.74 -17.01
C ILE A 94 -31.05 -10.43 -16.48
N GLU A 95 -31.91 -9.49 -16.13
CA GLU A 95 -31.52 -8.11 -15.69
C GLU A 95 -31.96 -7.84 -14.25
N THR A 96 -32.99 -8.53 -13.78
CA THR A 96 -33.57 -8.32 -12.45
C THR A 96 -33.92 -9.64 -11.77
N ILE A 97 -34.06 -9.62 -10.45
CA ILE A 97 -34.70 -10.66 -9.65
C ILE A 97 -35.77 -10.01 -8.77
N ASN A 98 -37.01 -10.47 -8.90
CA ASN A 98 -38.19 -9.90 -8.22
C ASN A 98 -38.30 -8.37 -8.44
N GLY A 99 -37.95 -7.89 -9.65
CA GLY A 99 -38.00 -6.48 -10.01
C GLY A 99 -36.86 -5.60 -9.41
N GLN A 100 -35.87 -6.20 -8.77
CA GLN A 100 -34.68 -5.51 -8.27
C GLN A 100 -33.45 -5.85 -9.14
N PRO A 101 -32.45 -4.96 -9.26
CA PRO A 101 -31.20 -5.26 -9.93
C PRO A 101 -30.53 -6.53 -9.38
N LEU A 102 -29.85 -7.28 -10.23
CA LEU A 102 -29.19 -8.54 -9.84
C LEU A 102 -28.13 -8.32 -8.74
N GLY A 103 -27.41 -7.20 -8.79
CA GLY A 103 -26.25 -6.96 -7.92
C GLY A 103 -25.10 -7.91 -8.22
N ASP A 104 -24.03 -7.83 -7.41
CA ASP A 104 -22.83 -8.63 -7.58
C ASP A 104 -22.98 -10.01 -6.92
N ARG A 105 -23.77 -10.89 -7.55
CA ARG A 105 -24.11 -12.22 -7.04
C ARG A 105 -24.04 -13.26 -8.16
N SER A 106 -23.72 -14.52 -7.80
CA SER A 106 -23.73 -15.66 -8.74
C SER A 106 -25.06 -16.36 -8.68
N PHE A 107 -25.79 -16.37 -9.79
CA PHE A 107 -27.12 -16.97 -9.90
C PHE A 107 -27.03 -18.39 -10.44
N GLU A 108 -27.79 -19.29 -9.84
CA GLU A 108 -28.11 -20.58 -10.46
C GLU A 108 -29.26 -20.39 -11.45
N ILE A 109 -29.00 -20.72 -12.70
CA ILE A 109 -29.93 -20.54 -13.81
C ILE A 109 -30.36 -21.92 -14.31
N ILE A 110 -31.66 -22.18 -14.25
CA ILE A 110 -32.27 -23.47 -14.55
C ILE A 110 -33.19 -23.29 -15.76
N LEU A 111 -32.98 -24.10 -16.79
CA LEU A 111 -33.77 -24.10 -18.00
C LEU A 111 -34.47 -25.43 -18.19
N THR A 112 -35.79 -25.39 -18.44
CA THR A 112 -36.64 -26.54 -18.78
C THR A 112 -37.48 -26.23 -19.99
N SER A 113 -37.77 -27.25 -20.81
CA SER A 113 -38.80 -27.18 -21.84
C SER A 113 -40.16 -27.58 -21.25
N VAL A 114 -41.21 -26.89 -21.64
CA VAL A 114 -42.61 -27.17 -21.22
C VAL A 114 -43.42 -27.64 -22.43
N GLY A 115 -43.96 -28.82 -22.31
CA GLY A 115 -44.83 -29.41 -23.35
C GLY A 115 -46.21 -28.76 -23.40
N SER A 116 -46.92 -28.94 -24.51
CA SER A 116 -48.32 -28.49 -24.67
C SER A 116 -49.32 -29.18 -23.71
N ASP A 117 -48.92 -30.29 -23.12
CA ASP A 117 -49.64 -31.06 -22.10
C ASP A 117 -49.26 -30.68 -20.67
N GLY A 118 -48.35 -29.69 -20.50
CA GLY A 118 -47.82 -29.24 -19.21
C GLY A 118 -46.69 -30.09 -18.65
N SER A 119 -46.20 -31.10 -19.39
CA SER A 119 -45.01 -31.87 -18.97
C SER A 119 -43.76 -31.02 -19.04
N GLU A 120 -42.87 -31.14 -18.05
CA GLU A 120 -41.56 -30.44 -18.04
C GLU A 120 -40.44 -31.43 -18.41
N SER A 121 -39.39 -30.93 -19.08
CA SER A 121 -38.18 -31.70 -19.35
C SER A 121 -37.32 -31.82 -18.10
N LEU A 122 -36.30 -32.68 -18.14
CA LEU A 122 -35.21 -32.59 -17.20
C LEU A 122 -34.57 -31.20 -17.27
N ALA A 123 -34.26 -30.67 -16.11
CA ALA A 123 -33.62 -29.38 -15.99
C ALA A 123 -32.17 -29.40 -16.51
N THR A 124 -31.73 -28.31 -17.11
CA THR A 124 -30.31 -28.05 -17.36
C THR A 124 -29.92 -26.78 -16.61
N THR A 125 -28.82 -26.86 -15.86
CA THR A 125 -28.41 -25.80 -14.96
C THR A 125 -27.07 -25.20 -15.41
N VAL A 126 -26.93 -23.88 -15.29
CA VAL A 126 -25.71 -23.14 -15.50
C VAL A 126 -25.62 -22.03 -14.44
N TYR A 127 -24.42 -21.51 -14.18
CA TYR A 127 -24.22 -20.41 -13.25
C TYR A 127 -23.79 -19.19 -14.02
N GLY A 128 -24.30 -18.01 -13.62
CA GLY A 128 -23.94 -16.72 -14.19
C GLY A 128 -23.85 -15.64 -13.12
N ARG A 129 -22.85 -14.78 -13.26
CA ARG A 129 -22.64 -13.60 -12.40
C ARG A 129 -22.50 -12.37 -13.30
N PRO A 130 -23.33 -11.33 -13.13
CA PRO A 130 -23.19 -10.11 -13.91
C PRO A 130 -21.94 -9.34 -13.53
N TYR A 131 -21.41 -8.52 -14.42
CA TYR A 131 -20.51 -7.45 -14.08
C TYR A 131 -21.28 -6.27 -13.51
N THR A 132 -20.82 -5.72 -12.40
CA THR A 132 -21.41 -4.57 -11.71
C THR A 132 -20.31 -3.63 -11.23
N THR A 133 -20.66 -2.45 -10.75
CA THR A 133 -19.71 -1.50 -10.16
C THR A 133 -18.94 -2.05 -8.96
N GLN A 134 -19.42 -3.12 -8.32
CA GLN A 134 -18.81 -3.75 -7.15
C GLN A 134 -17.99 -5.00 -7.49
N HIS A 135 -18.05 -5.48 -8.74
CA HIS A 135 -17.32 -6.66 -9.17
C HIS A 135 -15.82 -6.41 -9.12
N GLU A 136 -15.04 -7.34 -8.54
CA GLU A 136 -13.60 -7.19 -8.33
C GLU A 136 -12.82 -6.88 -9.61
N GLU A 137 -13.16 -7.49 -10.74
CA GLU A 137 -12.54 -7.19 -12.01
C GLU A 137 -12.85 -5.77 -12.50
N VAL A 138 -14.08 -5.28 -12.26
CA VAL A 138 -14.49 -3.92 -12.62
C VAL A 138 -13.78 -2.87 -11.76
N LEU A 139 -13.58 -3.15 -10.48
CA LEU A 139 -12.86 -2.26 -9.58
C LEU A 139 -11.42 -1.98 -10.03
N ALA A 140 -10.78 -2.94 -10.71
CA ALA A 140 -9.45 -2.75 -11.30
C ALA A 140 -9.42 -1.66 -12.39
N TYR A 141 -10.53 -1.45 -13.09
CA TYR A 141 -10.66 -0.42 -14.13
C TYR A 141 -11.08 0.95 -13.60
N ASN A 142 -11.45 1.05 -12.32
CA ASN A 142 -11.94 2.30 -11.74
C ASN A 142 -10.87 3.36 -11.55
N ARG A 143 -9.58 3.00 -11.54
CA ARG A 143 -8.49 3.94 -11.25
C ARG A 143 -7.43 3.90 -12.35
N LEU A 144 -7.57 4.73 -13.36
CA LEU A 144 -6.52 4.99 -14.34
C LEU A 144 -5.53 6.07 -13.83
N ILE A 145 -6.04 7.07 -13.12
CA ILE A 145 -5.26 8.12 -12.48
C ILE A 145 -5.15 7.80 -10.99
N SER A 146 -3.94 7.79 -10.47
CA SER A 146 -3.66 7.56 -9.06
C SER A 146 -3.89 8.82 -8.24
N THR A 147 -3.24 9.92 -8.64
CA THR A 147 -3.26 11.19 -7.92
C THR A 147 -3.16 12.34 -8.91
N ILE A 148 -3.71 13.49 -8.55
CA ILE A 148 -3.48 14.76 -9.24
C ILE A 148 -2.82 15.74 -8.29
N TYR A 149 -1.86 16.52 -8.80
CA TYR A 149 -1.22 17.60 -8.06
C TYR A 149 -1.51 18.92 -8.77
N LYS A 150 -1.89 19.94 -8.00
CA LYS A 150 -2.21 21.26 -8.53
C LYS A 150 -1.14 22.27 -8.11
N ILE A 151 -0.45 22.84 -9.08
CA ILE A 151 0.61 23.82 -8.88
C ILE A 151 0.20 25.08 -9.64
N HIS A 152 -0.28 26.10 -8.94
CA HIS A 152 -0.91 27.28 -9.53
C HIS A 152 -2.03 26.87 -10.51
N ASP A 153 -1.92 27.25 -11.78
CA ASP A 153 -2.89 26.91 -12.82
C ASP A 153 -2.51 25.63 -13.60
N HIS A 154 -1.47 24.90 -13.16
CA HIS A 154 -1.01 23.67 -13.79
C HIS A 154 -1.40 22.45 -12.99
N VAL A 155 -1.57 21.33 -13.70
CA VAL A 155 -1.93 20.04 -13.10
C VAL A 155 -0.94 18.98 -13.54
N VAL A 156 -0.49 18.20 -12.58
CA VAL A 156 0.28 16.97 -12.78
C VAL A 156 -0.60 15.78 -12.51
N LEU A 157 -0.60 14.84 -13.43
CA LEU A 157 -1.28 13.55 -13.32
C LEU A 157 -0.28 12.46 -13.00
N THR A 158 -0.64 11.57 -12.09
CA THR A 158 0.08 10.30 -11.89
C THR A 158 -0.82 9.14 -12.30
N PHE A 159 -0.28 8.21 -13.07
CA PHE A 159 -1.05 7.12 -13.63
C PHE A 159 -0.75 5.79 -12.96
N LEU A 160 -1.79 4.96 -12.85
CA LEU A 160 -1.66 3.52 -12.67
C LEU A 160 -1.36 2.85 -14.02
N ASP A 161 -1.37 1.52 -14.05
CA ASP A 161 -1.19 0.80 -15.31
C ASP A 161 -2.45 0.88 -16.17
N TRP A 162 -2.25 0.96 -17.49
CA TRP A 162 -3.33 0.80 -18.45
C TRP A 162 -3.84 -0.64 -18.38
N GLN A 163 -5.14 -0.80 -18.11
CA GLN A 163 -5.75 -2.12 -18.06
C GLN A 163 -6.12 -2.60 -19.48
N GLU A 164 -5.78 -3.85 -19.78
CA GLU A 164 -6.23 -4.50 -21.02
C GLU A 164 -7.76 -4.49 -21.07
N GLY A 165 -8.32 -4.05 -22.21
CA GLY A 165 -9.76 -3.92 -22.37
C GLY A 165 -10.31 -2.51 -22.22
N ILE A 166 -9.55 -1.53 -21.71
CA ILE A 166 -9.93 -0.12 -21.83
C ILE A 166 -9.89 0.26 -23.31
N ASN A 167 -11.04 0.67 -23.86
CA ASN A 167 -11.19 1.04 -25.26
C ASN A 167 -10.91 2.52 -25.48
N ALA A 168 -11.38 3.36 -24.57
CA ALA A 168 -11.16 4.79 -24.60
C ALA A 168 -11.12 5.38 -23.17
N ALA A 169 -10.29 6.38 -22.98
CA ALA A 169 -10.29 7.19 -21.77
C ALA A 169 -9.93 8.63 -22.12
N HIS A 170 -10.55 9.60 -21.46
CA HIS A 170 -10.22 11.02 -21.64
C HIS A 170 -10.55 11.84 -20.40
N LEU A 171 -9.92 13.00 -20.32
CA LEU A 171 -10.20 14.03 -19.32
C LEU A 171 -11.00 15.17 -19.95
N THR A 172 -11.91 15.73 -19.18
CA THR A 172 -12.47 17.06 -19.43
C THR A 172 -12.18 17.96 -18.24
N TYR A 173 -11.91 19.20 -18.50
CA TYR A 173 -11.56 20.22 -17.51
C TYR A 173 -11.89 21.62 -18.01
N THR A 174 -11.93 22.59 -17.13
CA THR A 174 -12.08 23.99 -17.51
C THR A 174 -10.70 24.64 -17.60
N LYS A 175 -10.37 25.24 -18.75
CA LYS A 175 -9.15 26.04 -18.90
C LYS A 175 -9.29 27.36 -18.14
N LYS A 176 -8.17 28.02 -17.85
CA LYS A 176 -8.11 29.30 -17.16
C LYS A 176 -8.89 30.43 -17.87
N ASP A 177 -9.00 30.36 -19.20
CA ASP A 177 -9.79 31.27 -20.00
C ASP A 177 -11.30 30.98 -20.00
N GLY A 178 -11.73 29.94 -19.25
CA GLY A 178 -13.13 29.51 -19.13
C GLY A 178 -13.60 28.56 -20.24
N THR A 179 -12.75 28.22 -21.21
CA THR A 179 -13.10 27.24 -22.24
C THR A 179 -12.97 25.81 -21.73
N LEU A 180 -13.70 24.88 -22.37
CA LEU A 180 -13.60 23.45 -22.05
C LEU A 180 -12.31 22.89 -22.67
N GLY A 181 -11.52 22.23 -21.83
CA GLY A 181 -10.34 21.45 -22.21
C GLY A 181 -10.66 19.97 -22.36
N TYR A 182 -9.86 19.29 -23.16
CA TYR A 182 -9.96 17.86 -23.42
C TYR A 182 -8.55 17.29 -23.57
N THR A 183 -8.30 16.15 -22.91
CA THR A 183 -7.05 15.40 -23.07
C THR A 183 -7.40 13.91 -23.22
N GLU A 184 -7.01 13.33 -24.34
CA GLU A 184 -7.10 11.89 -24.56
C GLU A 184 -6.04 11.18 -23.72
N LEU A 185 -6.45 10.13 -22.99
CA LEU A 185 -5.56 9.26 -22.25
C LEU A 185 -5.29 8.02 -23.12
N THR A 186 -4.07 7.89 -23.59
CA THR A 186 -3.63 6.74 -24.39
C THR A 186 -2.75 5.80 -23.59
N PRO A 187 -2.60 4.52 -23.97
CA PRO A 187 -1.67 3.60 -23.33
C PRO A 187 -0.24 4.18 -23.23
N GLU A 188 0.22 4.89 -24.28
CA GLU A 188 1.55 5.48 -24.34
C GLU A 188 1.71 6.63 -23.35
N LEU A 189 0.67 7.47 -23.17
CA LEU A 189 0.66 8.54 -22.18
C LEU A 189 0.67 7.97 -20.76
N VAL A 190 -0.18 6.99 -20.50
CA VAL A 190 -0.29 6.33 -19.19
C VAL A 190 1.00 5.58 -18.83
N ALA A 191 1.68 4.99 -19.82
CA ALA A 191 2.96 4.32 -19.61
C ALA A 191 4.08 5.26 -19.15
N GLN A 192 3.96 6.58 -19.38
CA GLN A 192 4.90 7.57 -18.84
C GLN A 192 4.82 7.69 -17.32
N LYS A 193 3.75 7.22 -16.69
CA LYS A 193 3.47 7.27 -15.25
C LYS A 193 3.20 8.66 -14.69
N TYR A 194 3.82 9.69 -15.23
CA TYR A 194 3.75 11.08 -14.76
C TYR A 194 3.54 12.00 -15.96
N TYR A 195 2.63 12.95 -15.86
CA TYR A 195 2.34 13.87 -16.95
C TYR A 195 1.98 15.26 -16.42
N LEU A 196 2.72 16.26 -16.84
CA LEU A 196 2.38 17.67 -16.64
C LEU A 196 1.47 18.12 -17.78
N MET A 197 0.23 18.48 -17.47
CA MET A 197 -0.73 18.96 -18.46
C MET A 197 -0.23 20.24 -19.14
N GLU A 198 -0.46 20.35 -20.45
CA GLU A 198 0.02 21.48 -21.25
C GLU A 198 -0.84 22.74 -21.03
N ASP A 199 -2.14 22.54 -20.81
CA ASP A 199 -3.09 23.63 -20.60
C ASP A 199 -2.98 24.22 -19.17
N GLU A 200 -3.19 25.53 -19.05
CA GLU A 200 -3.48 26.19 -17.78
C GLU A 200 -4.96 25.98 -17.43
N LEU A 201 -5.24 25.53 -16.21
CA LEU A 201 -6.57 25.14 -15.76
C LEU A 201 -7.16 26.14 -14.74
N ASP A 202 -8.48 26.26 -14.73
CA ASP A 202 -9.22 26.83 -13.60
C ASP A 202 -9.32 25.77 -12.47
N ASN A 203 -8.38 25.80 -11.55
CA ASN A 203 -8.29 24.85 -10.44
C ASN A 203 -9.46 24.90 -9.44
N SER A 204 -10.38 25.86 -9.59
CA SER A 204 -11.63 25.90 -8.82
C SER A 204 -12.70 24.95 -9.39
N LYS A 205 -12.48 24.40 -10.56
CA LYS A 205 -13.37 23.47 -11.26
C LYS A 205 -12.85 22.04 -11.16
N PRO A 206 -13.76 21.04 -11.20
CA PRO A 206 -13.36 19.64 -11.21
C PRO A 206 -12.68 19.24 -12.52
N ILE A 207 -11.82 18.24 -12.42
CA ILE A 207 -11.30 17.48 -13.57
C ILE A 207 -12.07 16.17 -13.57
N THR A 208 -12.69 15.84 -14.71
CA THR A 208 -13.54 14.65 -14.83
C THR A 208 -12.90 13.66 -15.79
N VAL A 209 -12.81 12.39 -15.39
CA VAL A 209 -12.31 11.27 -16.19
C VAL A 209 -13.48 10.45 -16.72
N TYR A 210 -13.50 10.22 -18.01
CA TYR A 210 -14.42 9.32 -18.70
C TYR A 210 -13.68 8.11 -19.22
N ARG A 211 -14.31 6.93 -19.16
CA ARG A 211 -13.69 5.66 -19.58
C ARG A 211 -14.73 4.72 -20.13
N THR A 212 -14.34 3.98 -21.17
CA THR A 212 -15.08 2.82 -21.67
C THR A 212 -14.16 1.61 -21.72
N ALA A 213 -14.71 0.44 -21.44
CA ALA A 213 -13.95 -0.81 -21.51
C ALA A 213 -14.79 -1.98 -21.99
N LYS A 214 -14.14 -2.97 -22.57
CA LYS A 214 -14.67 -4.27 -22.92
C LYS A 214 -13.92 -5.32 -22.10
N LEU A 215 -14.55 -5.82 -21.07
CA LEU A 215 -14.01 -6.93 -20.27
C LEU A 215 -13.98 -8.22 -21.11
N PRO A 216 -12.96 -9.09 -20.95
CA PRO A 216 -12.75 -10.25 -21.84
C PRO A 216 -13.94 -11.18 -21.97
N THR A 217 -14.72 -11.39 -20.91
CA THR A 217 -15.88 -12.28 -20.88
C THR A 217 -17.22 -11.54 -20.89
N CYS A 218 -17.23 -10.20 -20.88
CA CYS A 218 -18.45 -9.40 -20.88
C CYS A 218 -19.04 -9.31 -22.30
N VAL A 219 -20.35 -9.51 -22.44
CA VAL A 219 -21.03 -9.30 -23.74
C VAL A 219 -21.17 -7.84 -24.11
N ASP A 220 -21.14 -6.95 -23.09
CA ASP A 220 -21.35 -5.52 -23.27
C ASP A 220 -20.02 -4.74 -23.28
N GLU A 221 -20.02 -3.61 -23.94
CA GLU A 221 -19.09 -2.54 -23.70
C GLU A 221 -19.58 -1.75 -22.48
N ILE A 222 -18.68 -1.44 -21.55
CA ILE A 222 -19.02 -0.79 -20.29
C ILE A 222 -18.63 0.67 -20.40
N GLU A 223 -19.58 1.55 -20.19
CA GLU A 223 -19.36 2.98 -19.98
C GLU A 223 -19.36 3.23 -18.46
N PHE A 224 -18.18 3.54 -17.92
CA PHE A 224 -18.03 3.77 -16.47
C PHE A 224 -18.59 5.13 -16.07
N GLU A 225 -19.14 5.20 -14.88
CA GLU A 225 -19.50 6.49 -14.27
C GLU A 225 -18.32 7.45 -14.32
N PRO A 226 -18.52 8.70 -14.73
CA PRO A 226 -17.50 9.73 -14.72
C PRO A 226 -16.95 9.94 -13.31
N MET A 227 -15.62 10.05 -13.19
CA MET A 227 -14.96 10.27 -11.90
C MET A 227 -14.39 11.67 -11.85
N GLU A 228 -14.81 12.43 -10.83
CA GLU A 228 -14.27 13.74 -10.55
C GLU A 228 -13.14 13.66 -9.53
N PHE A 229 -12.07 14.44 -9.75
CA PHE A 229 -10.98 14.63 -8.81
C PHE A 229 -11.16 15.91 -8.03
N ASP A 230 -11.09 15.80 -6.72
CA ASP A 230 -11.10 16.91 -5.79
C ASP A 230 -9.69 17.49 -5.56
N ASN A 231 -9.59 18.40 -4.61
CA ASN A 231 -8.32 19.04 -4.25
C ASN A 231 -7.63 18.40 -3.04
N THR A 232 -7.99 17.16 -2.69
CA THR A 232 -7.42 16.50 -1.52
C THR A 232 -5.94 16.20 -1.75
N ARG A 233 -5.08 16.81 -0.93
CA ARG A 233 -3.64 16.53 -0.93
C ARG A 233 -3.35 15.24 -0.22
N VAL A 234 -2.53 14.42 -0.83
CA VAL A 234 -2.08 13.15 -0.27
C VAL A 234 -0.56 13.21 -0.11
N PHE A 235 -0.07 12.77 1.03
CA PHE A 235 1.36 12.67 1.32
C PHE A 235 1.72 11.22 1.64
N ASN A 236 2.90 10.80 1.23
CA ASN A 236 3.46 9.53 1.65
C ASN A 236 3.82 9.55 3.15
N SER A 237 3.71 8.40 3.79
CA SER A 237 3.87 8.29 5.25
C SER A 237 5.28 8.69 5.74
N ASP A 238 6.33 8.36 4.98
CA ASP A 238 7.71 8.72 5.29
C ASP A 238 7.95 10.23 5.18
N PHE A 239 7.34 10.88 4.20
CA PHE A 239 7.40 12.33 4.07
C PHE A 239 6.64 13.04 5.21
N GLN A 240 5.46 12.54 5.59
CA GLN A 240 4.70 13.03 6.74
C GLN A 240 5.49 12.86 8.05
N GLU A 241 6.13 11.70 8.25
CA GLU A 241 6.93 11.42 9.43
C GLU A 241 8.12 12.39 9.55
N ASP A 242 8.77 12.71 8.43
CA ASP A 242 9.87 13.69 8.44
C ASP A 242 9.38 15.11 8.76
N LEU A 243 8.25 15.55 8.22
CA LEU A 243 7.64 16.82 8.58
C LEU A 243 7.18 16.86 10.06
N ARG A 244 6.64 15.75 10.56
CA ARG A 244 6.30 15.63 11.97
C ARG A 244 7.53 15.71 12.85
N ARG A 245 8.61 15.06 12.46
CA ARG A 245 9.91 15.15 13.17
C ARG A 245 10.45 16.58 13.23
N GLN A 246 10.29 17.33 12.13
CA GLN A 246 10.84 18.68 12.04
C GLN A 246 9.94 19.75 12.67
N TYR A 247 8.61 19.64 12.53
CA TYR A 247 7.66 20.71 12.83
C TYR A 247 6.55 20.30 13.81
N GLY A 248 6.43 19.03 14.16
CA GLY A 248 5.41 18.52 15.09
C GLY A 248 4.01 18.40 14.51
N PHE A 249 3.88 18.39 13.20
CA PHE A 249 2.56 18.27 12.56
C PHE A 249 2.03 16.83 12.63
N ASP A 250 0.86 16.63 13.24
CA ASP A 250 0.10 15.39 13.07
C ASP A 250 -0.64 15.40 11.72
N GLU A 251 -1.23 16.55 11.38
CA GLU A 251 -1.78 16.86 10.07
C GLU A 251 -1.10 18.13 9.55
N ILE A 252 -0.63 18.10 8.30
CA ILE A 252 0.12 19.21 7.71
C ILE A 252 -0.88 20.35 7.40
N PRO A 253 -0.73 21.54 8.04
CA PRO A 253 -1.70 22.61 7.86
C PRO A 253 -1.68 23.17 6.43
N GLU A 254 -2.84 23.29 5.80
CA GLU A 254 -2.99 23.79 4.44
C GLU A 254 -2.33 25.17 4.26
N GLN A 255 -2.56 26.09 5.22
CA GLN A 255 -1.92 27.40 5.18
C GLN A 255 -0.39 27.32 5.23
N TRP A 256 0.17 26.34 5.94
CA TRP A 256 1.62 26.16 5.99
C TRP A 256 2.14 25.67 4.63
N ILE A 257 1.46 24.72 3.99
CA ILE A 257 1.82 24.20 2.65
C ILE A 257 1.88 25.36 1.64
N GLU A 258 0.85 26.21 1.62
CA GLU A 258 0.75 27.36 0.70
C GLU A 258 1.84 28.43 0.93
N GLN A 259 2.41 28.49 2.13
CA GLN A 259 3.44 29.47 2.44
C GLN A 259 4.86 28.96 2.25
N GLN A 260 5.06 27.65 2.06
CA GLN A 260 6.40 27.08 1.98
C GLN A 260 7.08 27.42 0.65
N LYS A 261 8.25 28.05 0.78
CA LYS A 261 9.15 28.35 -0.34
C LYS A 261 10.43 27.52 -0.27
N VAL A 262 10.78 27.03 0.91
CA VAL A 262 12.00 26.25 1.17
C VAL A 262 11.65 25.03 1.99
N LEU A 263 12.07 23.85 1.57
CA LEU A 263 11.97 22.62 2.35
C LEU A 263 13.35 22.02 2.59
N TYR A 264 13.53 21.45 3.78
CA TYR A 264 14.73 20.73 4.20
C TYR A 264 14.45 19.24 4.21
N LEU A 265 15.21 18.49 3.45
CA LEU A 265 15.11 17.05 3.30
C LEU A 265 16.38 16.40 3.86
N ASP A 266 16.37 16.09 5.14
CA ASP A 266 17.49 15.52 5.87
C ASP A 266 17.19 14.08 6.34
N GLY A 267 16.05 13.50 5.90
CA GLY A 267 15.66 12.14 6.19
C GLY A 267 16.67 11.11 5.67
N ILE A 268 16.70 9.93 6.29
CA ILE A 268 17.61 8.85 5.88
C ILE A 268 17.19 8.31 4.52
N SER A 269 15.89 8.12 4.31
CA SER A 269 15.34 7.67 3.04
C SER A 269 13.93 8.18 2.83
N TYR A 270 13.55 8.29 1.56
CA TYR A 270 12.18 8.51 1.13
C TYR A 270 11.82 7.48 0.06
N ASN A 271 10.57 7.05 0.04
CA ASN A 271 10.07 6.26 -1.07
C ASN A 271 10.15 7.07 -2.36
N THR A 272 9.64 8.30 -2.31
CA THR A 272 9.65 9.24 -3.44
C THR A 272 9.63 10.67 -2.91
N LEU A 273 10.06 11.62 -3.74
CA LEU A 273 9.91 13.06 -3.50
C LEU A 273 8.73 13.67 -4.28
N ILE A 274 7.82 12.86 -4.81
CA ILE A 274 6.63 13.34 -5.54
C ILE A 274 5.76 14.25 -4.68
N ASP A 275 5.80 14.08 -3.35
CA ASP A 275 5.09 14.90 -2.37
C ASP A 275 5.44 16.38 -2.43
N LEU A 276 6.61 16.73 -2.99
CA LEU A 276 7.00 18.12 -3.21
C LEU A 276 6.02 18.88 -4.12
N LEU A 277 5.31 18.17 -5.01
CA LEU A 277 4.29 18.75 -5.88
C LEU A 277 3.06 19.26 -5.10
N ASN A 278 2.89 18.88 -3.84
CA ASN A 278 1.86 19.43 -2.97
C ASN A 278 2.16 20.88 -2.52
N PHE A 279 3.38 21.40 -2.75
CA PHE A 279 3.82 22.72 -2.31
C PHE A 279 3.88 23.69 -3.50
N PRO A 280 2.80 24.40 -3.82
CA PRO A 280 2.70 25.16 -5.06
C PRO A 280 3.69 26.33 -5.15
N ASN A 281 4.16 26.86 -4.01
CA ASN A 281 5.09 27.99 -3.96
C ASN A 281 6.55 27.59 -3.66
N LEU A 282 6.85 26.28 -3.68
CA LEU A 282 8.19 25.78 -3.39
C LEU A 282 9.16 26.15 -4.51
N ASN A 283 10.22 26.87 -4.17
CA ASN A 283 11.26 27.29 -5.11
C ASN A 283 12.68 26.92 -4.65
N LYS A 284 12.83 26.27 -3.48
CA LYS A 284 14.11 25.77 -3.01
C LYS A 284 13.94 24.50 -2.20
N VAL A 285 14.78 23.52 -2.48
CA VAL A 285 14.93 22.29 -1.65
C VAL A 285 16.39 22.24 -1.18
N VAL A 286 16.57 21.94 0.10
CA VAL A 286 17.89 21.78 0.72
C VAL A 286 18.00 20.34 1.23
N MET A 287 18.93 19.58 0.67
CA MET A 287 19.09 18.15 0.96
C MET A 287 20.35 17.90 1.77
N GLY A 288 20.24 17.21 2.90
CA GLY A 288 21.35 16.73 3.74
C GLY A 288 22.09 17.81 4.50
N SER A 289 21.52 19.02 4.65
CA SER A 289 22.19 20.14 5.32
C SER A 289 22.38 19.94 6.82
N ARG A 290 21.60 19.04 7.43
CA ARG A 290 21.67 18.67 8.86
C ARG A 290 22.29 17.29 9.09
N ARG A 291 22.96 16.74 8.07
CA ARG A 291 23.72 15.50 8.14
C ARG A 291 25.20 15.83 8.16
N TYR A 292 25.93 15.35 9.17
CA TYR A 292 27.34 15.76 9.41
C TYR A 292 28.23 14.52 9.34
N PHE A 293 28.89 14.35 8.19
CA PHE A 293 29.80 13.24 7.94
C PHE A 293 31.26 13.67 8.19
N PRO A 294 32.12 12.76 8.62
CA PRO A 294 33.56 12.97 8.50
C PRO A 294 33.96 13.26 7.03
N GLU A 295 34.94 14.11 6.81
CA GLU A 295 35.36 14.47 5.44
C GLU A 295 35.68 13.27 4.57
N SER A 296 36.23 12.18 5.14
CA SER A 296 36.53 10.94 4.44
C SER A 296 35.27 10.18 3.96
N GLU A 297 34.14 10.39 4.61
CA GLU A 297 32.87 9.72 4.31
C GLU A 297 31.95 10.56 3.41
N ALA A 298 32.17 11.88 3.38
CA ALA A 298 31.39 12.78 2.53
C ALA A 298 31.56 12.48 1.02
N ASP A 299 32.70 11.91 0.63
CA ASP A 299 32.99 11.49 -0.74
C ASP A 299 32.50 10.09 -1.09
N ASP A 300 32.12 9.29 -0.09
CA ASP A 300 31.69 7.91 -0.26
C ASP A 300 30.16 7.79 -0.08
N ALA A 301 29.41 8.10 -1.14
CA ALA A 301 27.95 8.05 -1.13
C ALA A 301 27.36 6.67 -0.79
N GLU A 302 28.15 5.59 -0.95
CA GLU A 302 27.73 4.23 -0.64
C GLU A 302 27.53 4.01 0.86
N TYR A 303 28.27 4.72 1.71
CA TYR A 303 28.15 4.63 3.17
C TYR A 303 27.10 5.57 3.78
N ALA A 304 26.59 6.52 3.01
CA ALA A 304 25.69 7.55 3.55
C ALA A 304 24.29 7.00 3.88
N GLN A 305 23.95 5.80 3.47
CA GLN A 305 22.62 5.14 3.65
C GLN A 305 21.42 6.05 3.30
N ASN A 306 21.65 7.06 2.47
CA ASN A 306 20.63 7.98 2.04
C ASN A 306 20.04 7.48 0.74
N ALA A 307 18.75 7.22 0.71
CA ALA A 307 18.12 6.68 -0.47
C ALA A 307 16.81 7.40 -0.81
N VAL A 308 16.61 7.54 -2.11
CA VAL A 308 15.30 7.76 -2.71
C VAL A 308 14.99 6.51 -3.51
N LEU A 309 13.94 5.77 -3.11
CA LEU A 309 13.66 4.44 -3.66
C LEU A 309 13.05 4.53 -5.07
N ASP A 310 12.24 5.56 -5.32
CA ASP A 310 11.76 5.90 -6.66
C ASP A 310 12.39 7.22 -7.16
N PRO A 311 13.59 7.15 -7.76
CA PRO A 311 14.24 8.32 -8.31
C PRO A 311 13.56 8.86 -9.57
N ILE A 312 12.75 8.07 -10.28
CA ILE A 312 12.07 8.50 -11.49
C ILE A 312 11.00 9.54 -11.16
N SER A 313 10.07 9.20 -10.24
CA SER A 313 9.04 10.14 -9.78
C SER A 313 9.64 11.36 -9.11
N SER A 314 10.73 11.16 -8.36
CA SER A 314 11.42 12.22 -7.63
C SER A 314 12.07 13.23 -8.56
N ASN A 315 12.81 12.78 -9.59
CA ASN A 315 13.39 13.65 -10.59
C ASN A 315 12.30 14.40 -11.38
N PHE A 316 11.23 13.71 -11.76
CA PHE A 316 10.09 14.33 -12.42
C PHE A 316 9.49 15.47 -11.58
N ALA A 317 9.27 15.26 -10.27
CA ALA A 317 8.74 16.30 -9.40
C ALA A 317 9.67 17.53 -9.31
N LEU A 318 10.97 17.30 -9.19
CA LEU A 318 11.97 18.38 -9.16
C LEU A 318 12.02 19.16 -10.48
N GLU A 319 11.95 18.47 -11.62
CA GLU A 319 11.92 19.09 -12.95
C GLU A 319 10.65 19.93 -13.17
N VAL A 320 9.49 19.42 -12.76
CA VAL A 320 8.22 20.15 -12.83
C VAL A 320 8.28 21.43 -12.00
N LEU A 321 8.74 21.33 -10.74
CA LEU A 321 8.88 22.50 -9.88
C LEU A 321 9.94 23.48 -10.38
N ASN A 322 11.02 22.99 -10.97
CA ASN A 322 11.99 23.88 -11.63
C ASN A 322 11.34 24.61 -12.81
N LYS A 323 10.60 23.90 -13.67
CA LYS A 323 9.91 24.49 -14.83
C LYS A 323 8.87 25.53 -14.42
N LEU A 324 8.08 25.28 -13.38
CA LEU A 324 6.96 26.14 -12.97
C LEU A 324 7.36 27.24 -11.99
N ASN A 325 8.23 26.94 -11.02
CA ASN A 325 8.57 27.83 -9.91
C ASN A 325 10.02 28.30 -9.91
N GLY A 326 10.86 27.83 -10.87
CA GLY A 326 12.30 28.09 -10.85
C GLY A 326 12.99 27.43 -9.65
N LEU A 327 12.54 26.22 -9.27
CA LEU A 327 13.11 25.48 -8.15
C LEU A 327 14.63 25.34 -8.29
N THR A 328 15.34 25.57 -7.17
CA THR A 328 16.76 25.24 -7.01
C THR A 328 16.93 24.18 -5.94
N VAL A 329 17.92 23.30 -6.10
CA VAL A 329 18.25 22.26 -5.15
C VAL A 329 19.66 22.50 -4.62
N GLU A 330 19.82 22.74 -3.32
CA GLU A 330 21.11 22.69 -2.64
C GLU A 330 21.33 21.28 -2.09
N ARG A 331 22.36 20.59 -2.57
CA ARG A 331 22.66 19.21 -2.16
C ARG A 331 23.99 19.16 -1.43
N TYR A 332 23.94 18.81 -0.14
CA TYR A 332 25.10 18.61 0.71
C TYR A 332 25.49 17.14 0.75
N ASN A 333 26.77 16.83 0.91
CA ASN A 333 27.30 15.46 1.11
C ASN A 333 26.84 14.47 0.01
N LYS A 334 26.60 14.93 -1.22
CA LYS A 334 26.01 14.09 -2.30
C LYS A 334 24.74 13.37 -1.85
N HIS A 335 23.93 14.01 -0.99
CA HIS A 335 22.72 13.43 -0.41
C HIS A 335 21.77 12.95 -1.50
N TYR A 336 21.14 11.76 -1.32
CA TYR A 336 20.30 11.07 -2.32
C TYR A 336 21.00 10.90 -3.69
N PRO A 337 22.07 10.08 -3.75
CA PRO A 337 22.89 9.94 -4.95
C PRO A 337 22.12 9.34 -6.15
N GLN A 338 20.94 8.74 -5.92
CA GLN A 338 20.07 8.21 -6.95
C GLN A 338 19.41 9.30 -7.80
N LEU A 339 19.31 10.54 -7.29
CA LEU A 339 18.76 11.68 -8.02
C LEU A 339 19.75 12.16 -9.07
N GLN A 340 19.25 12.35 -10.30
CA GLN A 340 20.07 12.86 -11.40
C GLN A 340 20.41 14.32 -11.18
N ALA A 341 21.69 14.64 -11.31
CA ALA A 341 22.13 16.03 -11.29
C ALA A 341 21.59 16.75 -12.54
N ALA A 342 21.03 17.94 -12.34
CA ALA A 342 20.52 18.82 -13.38
C ALA A 342 21.09 20.24 -13.15
N GLU A 343 20.92 21.15 -14.11
CA GLU A 343 21.46 22.53 -14.02
C GLU A 343 20.96 23.30 -12.80
N PHE A 344 19.80 22.96 -12.26
CA PHE A 344 19.24 23.59 -11.07
C PHE A 344 19.74 22.99 -9.74
N PHE A 345 20.61 21.96 -9.79
CA PHE A 345 21.30 21.42 -8.61
C PHE A 345 22.61 22.20 -8.33
N GLN A 346 22.79 22.57 -7.07
CA GLN A 346 23.99 23.16 -6.52
C GLN A 346 24.64 22.19 -5.54
N GLU A 347 25.78 21.61 -5.89
CA GLU A 347 26.55 20.76 -5.00
C GLU A 347 27.30 21.61 -3.99
N MET A 348 26.93 21.47 -2.71
CA MET A 348 27.41 22.33 -1.62
C MET A 348 28.63 21.76 -0.86
N GLY A 349 29.03 20.50 -1.19
CA GLY A 349 30.10 19.82 -0.49
C GLY A 349 29.70 19.34 0.90
N ALA A 350 30.69 19.17 1.79
CA ALA A 350 30.48 18.67 3.17
C ALA A 350 29.83 19.72 4.07
N THR A 351 28.91 19.27 4.91
CA THR A 351 28.29 20.10 5.97
C THR A 351 29.25 20.33 7.14
N LYS A 352 29.08 21.47 7.82
CA LYS A 352 29.79 21.76 9.07
C LYS A 352 28.81 21.69 10.23
N GLU A 353 29.23 21.02 11.31
CA GLU A 353 28.46 20.95 12.54
C GLU A 353 28.06 22.35 13.05
N PRO A 354 26.83 22.50 13.60
CA PRO A 354 26.38 23.74 14.19
C PRO A 354 27.20 24.04 15.47
N LYS A 355 27.48 25.33 15.71
CA LYS A 355 28.12 25.76 16.95
C LYS A 355 27.07 25.78 18.06
N VAL A 356 26.93 24.68 18.78
CA VAL A 356 26.07 24.59 19.97
C VAL A 356 26.90 24.69 21.26
N LYS A 357 26.27 25.19 22.33
CA LYS A 357 26.89 25.22 23.64
C LYS A 357 26.61 23.89 24.35
N LEU A 358 27.62 23.04 24.43
CA LEU A 358 27.51 21.77 25.14
C LEU A 358 27.42 21.99 26.65
N ILE A 359 26.66 21.14 27.32
CA ILE A 359 26.64 21.02 28.78
C ILE A 359 27.89 20.26 29.21
N ASP A 360 28.61 20.78 30.20
CA ASP A 360 29.76 20.10 30.78
C ASP A 360 29.28 18.83 31.50
N LEU A 361 29.78 17.68 31.05
CA LEU A 361 29.52 16.36 31.62
C LEU A 361 30.69 15.84 32.46
N THR A 362 31.72 16.66 32.74
CA THR A 362 32.85 16.26 33.54
C THR A 362 32.40 15.74 34.92
N GLY A 363 32.83 14.53 35.28
CA GLY A 363 32.43 13.86 36.51
C GLY A 363 31.06 13.18 36.48
N HIS A 364 30.37 13.23 35.37
CA HIS A 364 29.12 12.50 35.15
C HIS A 364 29.36 11.30 34.20
N THR A 365 28.77 10.18 34.49
CA THR A 365 28.95 8.97 33.70
C THR A 365 27.56 8.35 33.37
N PHE A 366 27.39 7.88 32.15
CA PHE A 366 26.21 7.13 31.77
C PHE A 366 26.10 5.81 32.55
N ARG A 367 24.90 5.41 32.83
CA ARG A 367 24.52 4.07 33.33
C ARG A 367 23.77 3.36 32.25
N MET A 368 23.99 2.05 32.13
CA MET A 368 23.31 1.20 31.15
C MET A 368 22.31 0.25 31.82
N SER A 369 21.18 0.04 31.21
CA SER A 369 20.21 -1.01 31.54
C SER A 369 19.75 -1.72 30.25
N PRO A 370 19.71 -3.07 30.20
CA PRO A 370 20.16 -3.98 31.25
C PRO A 370 21.66 -3.83 31.53
N ALA A 371 22.05 -3.95 32.78
CA ALA A 371 23.46 -3.94 33.18
C ALA A 371 24.14 -5.21 32.63
N ASP A 372 25.43 -5.08 32.30
CA ASP A 372 26.24 -6.23 31.85
C ASP A 372 26.43 -7.22 33.01
N ILE A 373 25.73 -8.36 32.93
CA ILE A 373 25.59 -9.34 34.03
C ILE A 373 26.92 -9.99 34.43
N ARG A 374 27.98 -9.84 33.62
CA ARG A 374 29.26 -10.53 33.84
C ARG A 374 30.46 -9.60 34.14
N GLY A 375 30.21 -8.35 34.53
CA GLY A 375 31.26 -7.39 34.84
C GLY A 375 32.13 -7.04 33.63
N PHE A 376 31.62 -7.17 32.43
CA PHE A 376 32.24 -6.69 31.22
C PHE A 376 32.18 -5.15 31.28
N ASP A 377 33.33 -4.50 31.25
CA ASP A 377 33.39 -3.07 31.14
C ASP A 377 33.02 -2.66 29.71
N SER A 378 31.80 -2.19 29.55
CA SER A 378 31.29 -1.70 28.26
C SER A 378 31.82 -0.29 27.92
N HIS A 379 32.78 0.20 28.67
CA HIS A 379 33.43 1.49 28.45
C HIS A 379 32.45 2.67 28.34
N LEU A 380 31.45 2.71 29.25
CA LEU A 380 30.47 3.80 29.29
C LEU A 380 31.07 5.21 29.42
N ASN A 381 32.28 5.31 29.97
CA ASN A 381 33.05 6.56 30.03
C ASN A 381 33.45 7.09 28.65
N HIS A 382 33.56 6.23 27.62
CA HIS A 382 33.88 6.66 26.27
C HIS A 382 32.73 7.49 25.64
N LEU A 383 31.51 7.35 26.12
CA LEU A 383 30.39 8.18 25.63
C LEU A 383 30.53 9.68 25.93
N THR A 384 31.47 10.08 26.80
CA THR A 384 31.64 11.47 27.28
C THR A 384 33.10 11.90 27.39
N ASP A 385 34.06 11.16 26.84
CA ASP A 385 35.50 11.48 26.97
C ASP A 385 35.99 12.52 25.94
N GLY A 386 35.18 12.82 24.93
CA GLY A 386 35.50 13.81 23.91
C GLY A 386 36.40 13.26 22.81
N ASP A 387 36.64 11.95 22.77
CA ASP A 387 37.44 11.28 21.74
C ASP A 387 36.56 10.38 20.83
N PRO A 388 36.17 10.83 19.61
CA PRO A 388 35.33 10.03 18.71
C PRO A 388 36.02 8.75 18.18
N ALA A 389 37.30 8.53 18.51
CA ALA A 389 37.99 7.28 18.19
C ALA A 389 37.73 6.17 19.23
N THR A 390 37.28 6.52 20.43
CA THR A 390 36.79 5.58 21.42
C THR A 390 35.28 5.33 21.27
N PHE A 391 34.78 4.27 21.85
CA PHE A 391 33.35 3.94 21.73
C PHE A 391 32.87 3.09 22.91
N TRP A 392 31.59 3.17 23.16
CA TRP A 392 30.82 2.23 23.94
C TRP A 392 30.29 1.12 23.06
N GLU A 393 30.42 -0.12 23.51
CA GLU A 393 29.79 -1.30 22.90
C GLU A 393 29.37 -2.25 24.06
N PRO A 394 28.07 -2.61 24.19
CA PRO A 394 27.63 -3.61 25.13
C PRO A 394 28.10 -5.01 24.67
N ARG A 395 28.01 -5.97 25.57
CA ARG A 395 28.33 -7.34 25.21
C ARG A 395 27.47 -7.79 24.02
N ARG A 396 28.11 -8.41 23.03
CA ARG A 396 27.45 -9.07 21.91
C ARG A 396 26.69 -10.30 22.40
N THR A 397 25.42 -10.42 22.04
CA THR A 397 24.50 -11.48 22.50
C THR A 397 23.76 -12.12 21.32
N ASN A 398 23.15 -13.30 21.55
CA ASN A 398 22.29 -13.94 20.56
C ASN A 398 20.85 -13.37 20.59
N GLU A 399 20.53 -12.50 21.55
CA GLU A 399 19.20 -11.91 21.74
C GLU A 399 19.22 -10.42 21.40
N ALA A 400 18.15 -9.95 20.75
CA ALA A 400 17.96 -8.53 20.52
C ALA A 400 17.67 -7.82 21.83
N ASN A 401 18.33 -6.69 22.04
CA ASN A 401 18.19 -5.89 23.26
C ASN A 401 17.90 -4.42 22.92
N GLN A 402 17.24 -3.75 23.87
CA GLN A 402 17.18 -2.30 23.92
C GLN A 402 18.01 -1.84 25.12
N TYR A 403 18.95 -0.94 24.87
CA TYR A 403 19.83 -0.40 25.88
C TYR A 403 19.38 1.00 26.29
N GLN A 404 19.12 1.17 27.59
CA GLN A 404 18.81 2.47 28.20
C GLN A 404 20.10 3.06 28.75
N LEU A 405 20.58 4.13 28.13
CA LEU A 405 21.76 4.88 28.55
C LEU A 405 21.28 6.13 29.29
N SER A 406 21.41 6.16 30.62
CA SER A 406 20.91 7.26 31.45
C SER A 406 22.06 7.99 32.17
N ILE A 407 21.94 9.31 32.28
CA ILE A 407 22.90 10.18 32.99
C ILE A 407 22.15 11.10 33.97
N ASP A 408 22.72 11.29 35.17
CA ASP A 408 22.27 12.27 36.17
C ASP A 408 23.20 13.47 36.11
N LEU A 409 22.70 14.64 35.80
CA LEU A 409 23.46 15.89 35.70
C LEU A 409 23.68 16.60 37.06
N GLY A 410 23.21 15.94 38.16
CA GLY A 410 23.35 16.52 39.53
C GLY A 410 22.35 17.64 39.84
N GLU A 411 22.04 18.48 38.86
CA GLU A 411 21.09 19.58 38.96
C GLU A 411 20.29 19.73 37.66
N LYS A 412 19.21 20.49 37.71
CA LYS A 412 18.42 20.79 36.50
C LYS A 412 19.24 21.70 35.57
N LYS A 413 19.36 21.29 34.32
CA LYS A 413 19.96 22.05 33.23
C LYS A 413 18.91 22.33 32.15
N ALA A 414 18.97 23.52 31.56
CA ALA A 414 18.20 23.84 30.36
C ALA A 414 18.91 23.23 29.16
N MET A 415 18.16 22.44 28.33
CA MET A 415 18.71 21.73 27.19
C MET A 415 17.76 21.82 25.97
N LYS A 416 18.34 21.78 24.79
CA LYS A 416 17.63 21.91 23.51
C LYS A 416 17.76 20.67 22.65
N GLY A 417 18.65 19.73 22.99
CA GLY A 417 18.88 18.54 22.23
C GLY A 417 20.02 17.68 22.71
N VAL A 418 20.22 16.58 22.02
CA VAL A 418 21.38 15.70 22.21
C VAL A 418 22.16 15.59 20.90
N ARG A 419 23.49 15.55 21.00
CA ARG A 419 24.40 15.27 19.91
C ARG A 419 24.92 13.85 20.11
N ILE A 420 24.84 13.03 19.08
CA ILE A 420 25.22 11.62 19.08
C ILE A 420 26.27 11.45 17.98
N VAL A 421 27.37 10.80 18.27
CA VAL A 421 28.41 10.45 17.28
C VAL A 421 28.35 8.95 17.06
N GLN A 422 28.14 8.54 15.84
CA GLN A 422 28.23 7.14 15.43
C GLN A 422 29.68 6.66 15.54
N ARG A 423 29.84 5.39 15.86
CA ARG A 423 31.17 4.78 15.87
C ARG A 423 31.78 4.77 14.47
N LYS A 424 33.10 4.96 14.38
CA LYS A 424 33.87 4.62 13.16
C LYS A 424 34.20 3.14 13.17
N TRP A 425 33.66 2.44 12.16
CA TRP A 425 33.86 0.99 11.99
C TRP A 425 35.05 0.75 11.05
N GLU A 426 35.93 -0.18 11.40
CA GLU A 426 37.03 -0.60 10.54
C GLU A 426 36.54 -1.50 9.40
N ASN A 427 35.43 -2.24 9.66
CA ASN A 427 34.79 -3.12 8.70
C ASN A 427 33.46 -2.51 8.24
N ALA A 428 33.36 -2.18 6.96
CA ALA A 428 32.15 -1.59 6.36
C ALA A 428 30.87 -2.37 6.62
N GLN A 429 30.95 -3.68 6.90
CA GLN A 429 29.77 -4.49 7.18
C GLN A 429 29.27 -4.36 8.64
N GLU A 430 30.15 -4.02 9.59
CA GLU A 430 29.75 -3.84 10.99
C GLU A 430 28.90 -2.59 11.23
N HIS A 431 28.89 -1.60 10.32
CA HIS A 431 28.03 -0.42 10.46
C HIS A 431 26.53 -0.79 10.44
N MET A 432 26.14 -1.97 9.93
CA MET A 432 24.77 -2.44 9.94
C MET A 432 24.16 -2.57 11.35
N VAL A 433 24.98 -2.56 12.40
CA VAL A 433 24.53 -2.57 13.81
C VAL A 433 24.51 -1.18 14.44
N ALA A 434 24.92 -0.14 13.70
CA ALA A 434 24.79 1.25 14.17
C ALA A 434 23.31 1.58 14.41
N PRO A 435 22.94 2.24 15.50
CA PRO A 435 21.55 2.58 15.76
C PRO A 435 21.07 3.60 14.72
N THR A 436 19.94 3.29 14.08
CA THR A 436 19.29 4.15 13.10
C THR A 436 18.17 5.00 13.70
N LYS A 437 17.84 4.74 14.97
CA LYS A 437 16.77 5.41 15.72
C LYS A 437 17.18 5.54 17.18
N VAL A 438 16.68 6.58 17.84
CA VAL A 438 16.87 6.81 19.26
C VAL A 438 15.60 7.34 19.90
N ARG A 439 15.30 6.87 21.10
CA ARG A 439 14.32 7.51 22.00
C ARG A 439 15.08 8.35 23.00
N VAL A 440 14.74 9.63 23.11
CA VAL A 440 15.29 10.52 24.13
C VAL A 440 14.20 10.81 25.14
N LEU A 441 14.51 10.65 26.42
CA LEU A 441 13.60 10.93 27.52
C LEU A 441 14.29 11.85 28.52
N LEU A 442 13.50 12.75 29.10
CA LEU A 442 13.94 13.66 30.15
C LEU A 442 13.16 13.40 31.44
N SER A 443 13.81 13.59 32.58
CA SER A 443 13.19 13.50 33.88
C SER A 443 13.79 14.52 34.86
N GLU A 444 12.94 15.01 35.77
CA GLU A 444 13.38 15.86 36.89
C GLU A 444 13.80 15.04 38.09
N ASP A 445 13.19 13.90 38.33
CA ASP A 445 13.32 13.06 39.52
C ASP A 445 13.96 11.69 39.26
N GLY A 446 14.20 11.32 37.99
CA GLY A 446 14.72 10.02 37.57
C GLY A 446 13.69 8.90 37.62
N VAL A 447 12.41 9.20 37.87
CA VAL A 447 11.31 8.25 37.98
C VAL A 447 10.25 8.52 36.88
N ASN A 448 9.84 9.76 36.76
CA ASN A 448 8.85 10.18 35.77
C ASN A 448 9.57 10.71 34.52
N TRP A 449 9.38 10.03 33.39
CA TRP A 449 10.08 10.30 32.15
C TRP A 449 9.12 10.81 31.08
N GLY A 450 9.54 11.79 30.28
CA GLY A 450 8.78 12.36 29.18
C GLY A 450 9.64 12.54 27.94
N TYR A 451 9.00 12.52 26.77
CA TYR A 451 9.64 12.74 25.48
C TYR A 451 9.78 14.24 25.21
N PRO A 452 11.00 14.76 24.92
CA PRO A 452 11.19 16.15 24.53
C PRO A 452 11.05 16.38 23.02
N THR A 453 10.93 15.32 22.24
CA THR A 453 10.85 15.31 20.77
C THR A 453 9.43 15.13 20.29
N TYR A 454 9.13 15.53 19.05
CA TYR A 454 7.81 15.32 18.46
C TYR A 454 7.52 13.84 18.15
N LEU A 455 8.57 13.04 17.88
CA LEU A 455 8.47 11.59 17.74
C LEU A 455 9.02 10.91 18.99
N GLU A 456 8.36 9.87 19.46
CA GLU A 456 8.88 9.02 20.53
C GLU A 456 10.20 8.35 20.13
N GLU A 457 10.30 7.91 18.87
CA GLU A 457 11.46 7.29 18.29
C GLU A 457 11.96 8.13 17.11
N THR A 458 13.05 8.87 17.33
CA THR A 458 13.60 9.79 16.33
C THR A 458 14.61 9.06 15.44
N PRO A 459 14.41 9.07 14.10
CA PRO A 459 15.42 8.57 13.17
C PRO A 459 16.72 9.36 13.27
N ILE A 460 17.84 8.65 13.25
CA ILE A 460 19.20 9.24 13.21
C ILE A 460 20.01 8.60 12.09
N GLY A 461 20.97 9.34 11.54
CA GLY A 461 21.90 8.80 10.57
C GLY A 461 22.79 7.72 11.16
N ALA A 462 23.16 6.74 10.36
CA ALA A 462 23.97 5.60 10.76
C ALA A 462 25.22 5.44 9.89
N ALA A 463 25.63 6.49 9.17
CA ALA A 463 26.87 6.46 8.41
C ALA A 463 28.07 6.40 9.35
N ASN A 464 29.18 5.93 8.83
CA ASN A 464 30.42 5.70 9.60
C ASN A 464 30.96 6.97 10.22
N GLY A 465 30.92 7.08 11.54
CA GLY A 465 31.34 8.27 12.28
C GLY A 465 30.41 9.49 12.12
N GLU A 466 29.20 9.32 11.63
CA GLU A 466 28.24 10.41 11.44
C GLU A 466 27.90 11.08 12.77
N VAL A 467 27.75 12.41 12.72
CA VAL A 467 27.28 13.20 13.86
C VAL A 467 25.81 13.55 13.66
N CYS A 468 24.99 13.15 14.61
CA CYS A 468 23.54 13.33 14.59
C CYS A 468 23.12 14.31 15.68
N TYR A 469 22.28 15.28 15.32
CA TYR A 469 21.63 16.19 16.25
C TYR A 469 20.15 15.83 16.37
N VAL A 470 19.70 15.58 17.60
CA VAL A 470 18.30 15.33 17.92
C VAL A 470 17.80 16.56 18.66
N ASP A 471 17.22 17.48 17.91
CA ASP A 471 16.64 18.70 18.45
C ASP A 471 15.36 18.39 19.24
N PHE A 472 15.17 19.05 20.38
CA PHE A 472 13.94 18.98 21.16
C PHE A 472 12.89 19.95 20.61
N ALA A 473 11.61 19.63 20.83
CA ALA A 473 10.50 20.48 20.41
C ALA A 473 10.52 21.87 21.04
N ALA A 474 11.18 22.01 22.19
CA ALA A 474 11.39 23.26 22.92
C ALA A 474 12.63 23.14 23.81
N THR A 475 13.00 24.25 24.51
CA THR A 475 13.98 24.16 25.58
C THR A 475 13.34 23.55 26.83
N PHE A 476 13.87 22.42 27.29
CA PHE A 476 13.41 21.72 28.50
C PHE A 476 14.45 21.88 29.63
N ALA A 477 13.95 21.95 30.84
CA ALA A 477 14.80 21.91 32.04
C ALA A 477 14.62 20.57 32.74
N ALA A 478 15.68 19.75 32.78
CA ALA A 478 15.66 18.45 33.43
C ALA A 478 17.01 18.14 34.09
N ARG A 479 17.00 17.20 35.03
CA ARG A 479 18.21 16.71 35.71
C ARG A 479 18.72 15.41 35.11
N HIS A 480 17.82 14.57 34.64
CA HIS A 480 18.14 13.25 34.10
C HIS A 480 17.85 13.18 32.62
N VAL A 481 18.75 12.58 31.87
CA VAL A 481 18.61 12.32 30.43
C VAL A 481 18.76 10.82 30.21
N MET A 482 17.91 10.23 29.39
CA MET A 482 17.98 8.82 28.97
C MET A 482 17.89 8.72 27.45
N LEU A 483 18.80 7.97 26.87
CA LEU A 483 18.73 7.56 25.48
C LEU A 483 18.43 6.04 25.45
N ILE A 484 17.50 5.64 24.60
CA ILE A 484 17.21 4.21 24.37
C ILE A 484 17.58 3.91 22.92
N VAL A 485 18.48 2.95 22.72
CA VAL A 485 18.92 2.46 21.43
C VAL A 485 18.74 0.96 21.34
N SER A 486 18.36 0.45 20.16
CA SER A 486 18.20 -0.98 19.91
C SER A 486 19.47 -1.58 19.31
N SER A 487 19.71 -2.87 19.60
CA SER A 487 20.75 -3.63 18.91
C SER A 487 20.35 -3.89 17.45
N GLY A 488 21.34 -3.85 16.56
CA GLY A 488 21.25 -4.44 15.24
C GLY A 488 21.72 -5.90 15.26
N TYR A 489 21.61 -6.59 14.14
CA TYR A 489 21.97 -8.00 13.98
C TYR A 489 23.04 -8.18 12.91
N TYR A 490 24.13 -8.84 13.27
CA TYR A 490 25.24 -9.11 12.36
C TYR A 490 25.98 -10.39 12.77
N PHE A 491 26.17 -11.35 11.86
CA PHE A 491 26.81 -12.65 12.08
C PHE A 491 26.32 -13.38 13.35
N ASP A 492 25.02 -13.64 13.40
CA ASP A 492 24.34 -14.35 14.51
C ASP A 492 24.48 -13.67 15.89
N LEU A 493 24.93 -12.41 15.95
CA LEU A 493 25.08 -11.63 17.15
C LEU A 493 24.30 -10.31 17.09
N ASN A 494 23.69 -9.96 18.20
CA ASN A 494 23.02 -8.68 18.41
C ASN A 494 23.91 -7.78 19.26
N PHE A 495 24.20 -6.60 18.74
CA PHE A 495 24.96 -5.55 19.43
C PHE A 495 24.70 -4.18 18.81
N THR A 496 25.17 -3.15 19.43
CA THR A 496 25.16 -1.77 18.94
C THR A 496 26.38 -1.04 19.48
N SER A 497 26.65 0.16 18.99
CA SER A 497 27.77 0.95 19.49
C SER A 497 27.56 2.42 19.20
N LEU A 498 28.09 3.30 20.06
CA LEU A 498 28.15 4.74 19.89
C LEU A 498 29.50 5.24 20.30
N ALA A 499 30.04 6.23 19.61
CA ALA A 499 31.29 6.89 20.03
C ALA A 499 31.00 7.90 21.13
N GLU A 500 30.15 8.90 20.90
CA GLU A 500 29.95 10.03 21.81
C GLU A 500 28.49 10.39 22.00
N ILE A 501 28.14 10.87 23.18
CA ILE A 501 26.88 11.52 23.50
C ILE A 501 27.16 12.82 24.20
N SER A 502 26.64 13.92 23.68
CA SER A 502 26.70 15.24 24.31
C SER A 502 25.29 15.83 24.40
N ILE A 503 25.10 16.76 25.33
CA ILE A 503 23.83 17.44 25.58
C ILE A 503 24.06 18.94 25.37
N TYR A 504 23.15 19.65 24.71
CA TYR A 504 23.27 21.10 24.45
C TYR A 504 22.01 21.89 24.75
#